data_77283d5a8a21b4abdea53a89a1ad4a53
#
_entry.id   77283d5a8a21b4abdea53a89a1ad4a53
#
_cell.length_a   1.000
_cell.length_b   1.000
_cell.length_c   1.000
_cell.angle_alpha   90.00
_cell.angle_beta   90.00
_cell.angle_gamma   90.00
#
_symmetry.space_group_name_H-M   'P 1'
#
loop_
_entity.id
_entity.type
_entity.pdbx_description
1 polymer ?
#
loop_
_entity_poly.entity_id
_entity_poly.type
_entity_poly.pdbx_seq_one_letter_code
_entity_poly.pdbx_strand_id
1 'polypeptide(L)'
;MSWAEAIRLASRSTRRRPGRAALTVMAVTLATALLTAMLTISRTAETRVLDELAEGGPISAIQVAAAEARPGQVDQDQIDAGEPLDLDAGAVEAISAMPDVRAVLPIISAPVFVDLPAETIEGEPVEPFADRMVGAGLRNPSLLPVTVLDGRLPVPGSLTEVAVSESFLERLDLELTDDETVIGSEIRMAAGRLFEEEVGSDGPDARGRQVVVSRPRLRGRWVRVEIVGVVAQEAAAGQFLVPIEQAERARDWARSGVDGGDRTDDGVSEFSGLVVVARGIDQVAAVRAGIDRLGYATSAPENLVASVRNYLGVVEIVLGSVGAIALAVAALGIANALLAAVRERRREIGVLKAIGARDRDIRRIFVVEAGFLGFVGGVVGTLLGGAIALGVGELVNRFLVEQGLATVRLSLSLPILLGGVVGATVMALVGGVGPAWRAAKLPAREAVGGS
;
A
#
# COMPACT_ATOMS: atom_id res chain seq x y z
N MET A 1 -49.93 -4.25 -21.89
CA MET A 1 -48.99 -3.29 -22.48
C MET A 1 -47.57 -3.84 -22.38
N SER A 2 -46.83 -3.89 -23.49
CA SER A 2 -45.44 -4.37 -23.51
C SER A 2 -44.48 -3.30 -22.93
N TRP A 3 -43.30 -3.71 -22.46
CA TRP A 3 -42.29 -2.77 -21.98
C TRP A 3 -41.81 -1.81 -23.09
N ALA A 4 -41.75 -2.29 -24.34
CA ALA A 4 -41.34 -1.48 -25.49
C ALA A 4 -42.34 -0.34 -25.80
N GLU A 5 -43.64 -0.60 -25.61
CA GLU A 5 -44.72 0.42 -25.72
C GLU A 5 -44.63 1.45 -24.59
N ALA A 6 -44.32 1.00 -23.37
CA ALA A 6 -44.12 1.89 -22.22
C ALA A 6 -42.94 2.84 -22.46
N ILE A 7 -41.82 2.37 -23.01
CA ILE A 7 -40.64 3.18 -23.34
C ILE A 7 -40.98 4.22 -24.42
N ARG A 8 -41.68 3.84 -25.49
CA ARG A 8 -42.09 4.78 -26.54
C ARG A 8 -43.03 5.88 -26.03
N LEU A 9 -43.94 5.52 -25.13
CA LEU A 9 -44.85 6.48 -24.50
C LEU A 9 -44.11 7.42 -23.56
N ALA A 10 -43.17 6.89 -22.73
CA ALA A 10 -42.35 7.68 -21.83
C ALA A 10 -41.50 8.69 -22.59
N SER A 11 -40.84 8.28 -23.70
CA SER A 11 -39.99 9.17 -24.50
C SER A 11 -40.80 10.30 -25.20
N ARG A 12 -42.03 10.01 -25.65
CA ARG A 12 -42.93 11.04 -26.23
C ARG A 12 -43.40 12.02 -25.16
N SER A 13 -43.64 11.55 -23.95
CA SER A 13 -44.09 12.36 -22.83
C SER A 13 -43.04 13.37 -22.38
N THR A 14 -41.77 12.96 -22.30
CA THR A 14 -40.67 13.80 -21.93
C THR A 14 -40.39 14.93 -22.95
N ARG A 15 -40.66 14.69 -24.25
CA ARG A 15 -40.52 15.71 -25.31
C ARG A 15 -41.60 16.81 -25.27
N ARG A 16 -42.76 16.57 -24.68
CA ARG A 16 -43.88 17.56 -24.64
C ARG A 16 -43.64 18.68 -23.61
N ARG A 17 -42.76 18.49 -22.59
CA ARG A 17 -42.44 19.50 -21.58
C ARG A 17 -40.92 19.48 -21.25
N PRO A 18 -40.10 20.01 -22.14
CA PRO A 18 -38.66 19.86 -22.07
C PRO A 18 -38.04 20.56 -20.85
N GLY A 19 -38.59 21.68 -20.38
CA GLY A 19 -38.05 22.45 -19.26
C GLY A 19 -38.03 21.68 -17.92
N ARG A 20 -39.14 20.97 -17.59
CA ARG A 20 -39.24 20.21 -16.35
C ARG A 20 -38.33 18.96 -16.41
N ALA A 21 -38.36 18.26 -17.55
CA ALA A 21 -37.53 17.09 -17.76
C ALA A 21 -36.05 17.49 -17.68
N ALA A 22 -35.64 18.63 -18.28
CA ALA A 22 -34.31 19.16 -18.23
C ALA A 22 -33.83 19.47 -16.78
N LEU A 23 -34.68 20.16 -15.97
CA LEU A 23 -34.37 20.44 -14.58
C LEU A 23 -34.18 19.16 -13.75
N THR A 24 -35.02 18.16 -13.98
CA THR A 24 -34.92 16.87 -13.27
C THR A 24 -33.68 16.10 -13.68
N VAL A 25 -33.40 16.03 -14.98
CA VAL A 25 -32.16 15.41 -15.50
C VAL A 25 -30.93 16.14 -14.97
N MET A 26 -30.94 17.49 -14.95
CA MET A 26 -29.86 18.30 -14.42
C MET A 26 -29.56 18.01 -12.95
N ALA A 27 -30.61 17.89 -12.12
CA ALA A 27 -30.45 17.54 -10.71
C ALA A 27 -29.79 16.15 -10.53
N VAL A 28 -30.23 15.15 -11.31
CA VAL A 28 -29.62 13.81 -11.30
C VAL A 28 -28.17 13.85 -11.82
N THR A 29 -27.97 14.61 -12.89
CA THR A 29 -26.62 14.81 -13.49
C THR A 29 -25.65 15.37 -12.48
N LEU A 30 -26.03 16.45 -11.77
CA LEU A 30 -25.16 17.07 -10.76
C LEU A 30 -24.88 16.13 -9.58
N ALA A 31 -25.90 15.44 -9.09
CA ALA A 31 -25.73 14.47 -8.00
C ALA A 31 -24.83 13.30 -8.39
N THR A 32 -25.02 12.76 -9.62
CA THR A 32 -24.19 11.66 -10.13
C THR A 32 -22.77 12.15 -10.44
N ALA A 33 -22.61 13.35 -10.98
CA ALA A 33 -21.31 13.93 -11.25
C ALA A 33 -20.50 14.11 -9.97
N LEU A 34 -21.13 14.63 -8.90
CA LEU A 34 -20.50 14.78 -7.58
C LEU A 34 -20.06 13.42 -7.03
N LEU A 35 -20.96 12.43 -7.03
CA LEU A 35 -20.64 11.08 -6.56
C LEU A 35 -19.48 10.46 -7.34
N THR A 36 -19.53 10.52 -8.67
CA THR A 36 -18.51 9.94 -9.54
C THR A 36 -17.16 10.64 -9.36
N ALA A 37 -17.14 11.97 -9.28
CA ALA A 37 -15.92 12.74 -9.05
C ALA A 37 -15.28 12.39 -7.69
N MET A 38 -16.07 12.38 -6.62
CA MET A 38 -15.59 12.07 -5.27
C MET A 38 -15.02 10.65 -5.16
N LEU A 39 -15.72 9.64 -5.70
CA LEU A 39 -15.24 8.26 -5.69
C LEU A 39 -13.99 8.08 -6.55
N THR A 40 -13.90 8.78 -7.70
CA THR A 40 -12.71 8.71 -8.55
C THR A 40 -11.49 9.32 -7.85
N ILE A 41 -11.65 10.47 -7.20
CA ILE A 41 -10.56 11.13 -6.46
C ILE A 41 -10.13 10.25 -5.27
N SER A 42 -11.08 9.70 -4.51
CA SER A 42 -10.78 8.82 -3.36
C SER A 42 -10.01 7.58 -3.76
N ARG A 43 -10.42 6.91 -4.83
CA ARG A 43 -9.72 5.72 -5.35
C ARG A 43 -8.33 6.05 -5.91
N THR A 44 -8.19 7.21 -6.55
CA THR A 44 -6.87 7.65 -7.03
C THR A 44 -5.93 7.94 -5.87
N ALA A 45 -6.42 8.54 -4.79
CA ALA A 45 -5.62 8.77 -3.60
C ALA A 45 -5.16 7.45 -2.95
N GLU A 46 -6.06 6.44 -2.88
CA GLU A 46 -5.72 5.11 -2.37
C GLU A 46 -4.61 4.45 -3.19
N THR A 47 -4.76 4.40 -4.52
CA THR A 47 -3.75 3.77 -5.40
C THR A 47 -2.41 4.49 -5.30
N ARG A 48 -2.41 5.82 -5.23
CA ARG A 48 -1.17 6.59 -5.11
C ARG A 48 -0.43 6.31 -3.81
N VAL A 49 -1.13 6.33 -2.66
CA VAL A 49 -0.49 6.03 -1.37
C VAL A 49 0.12 4.63 -1.37
N LEU A 50 -0.59 3.66 -1.97
CA LEU A 50 -0.05 2.29 -2.09
C LEU A 50 1.14 2.22 -3.06
N ASP A 51 1.11 2.96 -4.16
CA ASP A 51 2.22 3.02 -5.12
C ASP A 51 3.46 3.70 -4.50
N GLU A 52 3.27 4.79 -3.76
CA GLU A 52 4.35 5.50 -3.05
C GLU A 52 4.97 4.63 -1.95
N LEU A 53 4.16 3.88 -1.21
CA LEU A 53 4.66 2.87 -0.27
C LEU A 53 5.43 1.75 -0.99
N ALA A 54 5.07 1.42 -2.23
CA ALA A 54 5.74 0.41 -3.03
C ALA A 54 7.06 0.89 -3.65
N GLU A 55 7.30 2.19 -3.78
CA GLU A 55 8.58 2.76 -4.23
C GLU A 55 9.72 2.44 -3.26
N GLY A 56 9.42 2.28 -1.95
CA GLY A 56 10.34 1.79 -0.93
C GLY A 56 10.69 0.29 -1.02
N GLY A 57 10.38 -0.34 -2.12
CA GLY A 57 10.51 -1.78 -2.33
C GLY A 57 9.16 -2.50 -2.26
N PRO A 58 9.14 -3.83 -2.39
CA PRO A 58 7.89 -4.56 -2.39
C PRO A 58 7.19 -4.46 -1.03
N ILE A 59 6.03 -3.80 -0.98
CA ILE A 59 5.15 -3.78 0.21
C ILE A 59 4.64 -5.17 0.61
N SER A 60 4.90 -6.17 -0.22
CA SER A 60 4.68 -7.59 0.05
C SER A 60 5.90 -8.29 0.66
N ALA A 61 6.93 -7.54 1.08
CA ALA A 61 8.11 -8.08 1.73
C ALA A 61 7.83 -8.39 3.21
N ILE A 62 8.20 -9.59 3.62
CA ILE A 62 8.09 -10.10 4.99
C ILE A 62 9.52 -10.31 5.49
N GLN A 63 9.88 -9.67 6.58
CA GLN A 63 11.14 -9.94 7.27
C GLN A 63 10.96 -11.16 8.17
N VAL A 64 11.85 -12.12 8.05
CA VAL A 64 11.85 -13.37 8.81
C VAL A 64 13.13 -13.42 9.64
N ALA A 65 12.97 -13.71 10.92
CA ALA A 65 14.08 -13.90 11.86
C ALA A 65 13.89 -15.24 12.59
N ALA A 66 14.97 -15.76 13.15
CA ALA A 66 14.88 -16.85 14.11
C ALA A 66 13.94 -16.42 15.26
N ALA A 67 13.09 -17.32 15.74
CA ALA A 67 12.17 -17.01 16.82
C ALA A 67 12.96 -16.84 18.12
N GLU A 68 13.10 -15.59 18.59
CA GLU A 68 13.52 -15.32 19.97
C GLU A 68 12.29 -15.29 20.86
N ALA A 69 12.35 -15.96 22.02
CA ALA A 69 11.31 -15.91 23.04
C ALA A 69 11.10 -14.46 23.48
N ARG A 70 9.94 -13.87 23.18
CA ARG A 70 9.62 -12.50 23.60
C ARG A 70 9.41 -12.46 25.12
N PRO A 71 10.13 -11.59 25.87
CA PRO A 71 9.86 -11.41 27.29
C PRO A 71 8.42 -10.90 27.48
N GLY A 72 7.56 -11.68 28.14
CA GLY A 72 6.20 -11.31 28.51
C GLY A 72 5.07 -11.97 27.72
N GLN A 73 5.35 -12.83 26.75
CA GLN A 73 4.36 -13.67 26.05
C GLN A 73 4.70 -15.16 26.16
N VAL A 74 5.06 -15.58 27.36
CA VAL A 74 5.33 -17.00 27.63
C VAL A 74 4.03 -17.64 28.07
N ASP A 75 3.30 -18.22 27.13
CA ASP A 75 2.39 -19.31 27.45
C ASP A 75 3.27 -20.47 27.94
N GLN A 76 2.97 -20.99 29.12
CA GLN A 76 3.77 -22.04 29.77
C GLN A 76 3.92 -23.32 28.90
N ASP A 77 3.01 -23.50 27.93
CA ASP A 77 3.05 -24.61 26.95
C ASP A 77 4.06 -24.38 25.79
N GLN A 78 4.65 -23.18 25.66
CA GLN A 78 5.67 -22.87 24.65
C GLN A 78 7.11 -22.93 25.18
N ILE A 79 7.31 -23.20 26.46
CA ILE A 79 8.66 -23.41 27.05
C ILE A 79 9.27 -24.73 26.56
N ASP A 80 8.45 -25.67 26.07
CA ASP A 80 8.89 -26.91 25.40
C ASP A 80 9.13 -26.74 23.89
N ALA A 81 8.93 -25.56 23.32
CA ALA A 81 9.31 -25.25 21.94
C ALA A 81 10.84 -25.13 21.89
N GLY A 82 11.44 -26.14 21.31
CA GLY A 82 12.85 -26.40 21.22
C GLY A 82 13.74 -25.23 20.82
N GLU A 83 15.04 -25.49 20.74
CA GLU A 83 16.08 -24.57 20.29
C GLU A 83 15.61 -23.69 19.11
N PRO A 84 15.94 -22.38 19.09
CA PRO A 84 15.55 -21.50 18.00
C PRO A 84 15.95 -22.15 16.68
N LEU A 85 14.98 -22.26 15.76
CA LEU A 85 15.19 -22.87 14.45
C LEU A 85 16.21 -22.06 13.66
N ASP A 86 17.24 -22.71 13.19
CA ASP A 86 18.28 -22.07 12.38
C ASP A 86 17.71 -21.60 11.03
N LEU A 87 18.11 -20.40 10.65
CA LEU A 87 17.87 -19.87 9.30
C LEU A 87 19.02 -20.34 8.40
N ASP A 88 18.82 -21.50 7.79
CA ASP A 88 19.76 -22.16 6.90
C ASP A 88 19.25 -22.28 5.45
N ALA A 89 19.99 -22.91 4.59
CA ALA A 89 19.58 -23.21 3.21
C ALA A 89 18.29 -24.04 3.15
N GLY A 90 18.05 -24.92 4.14
CA GLY A 90 16.82 -25.72 4.25
C GLY A 90 15.60 -24.85 4.54
N ALA A 91 15.74 -23.85 5.42
CA ALA A 91 14.71 -22.85 5.68
C ALA A 91 14.35 -22.06 4.42
N VAL A 92 15.37 -21.64 3.66
CA VAL A 92 15.19 -20.93 2.37
C VAL A 92 14.42 -21.81 1.37
N GLU A 93 14.77 -23.09 1.26
CA GLU A 93 14.09 -24.02 0.37
C GLU A 93 12.65 -24.27 0.79
N ALA A 94 12.41 -24.52 2.08
CA ALA A 94 11.07 -24.76 2.63
C ALA A 94 10.13 -23.57 2.41
N ILE A 95 10.61 -22.34 2.67
CA ILE A 95 9.83 -21.12 2.48
C ILE A 95 9.63 -20.84 0.99
N SER A 96 10.63 -21.05 0.15
CA SER A 96 10.54 -20.84 -1.30
C SER A 96 9.52 -21.79 -1.98
N ALA A 97 9.33 -22.98 -1.41
CA ALA A 97 8.35 -23.95 -1.90
C ALA A 97 6.89 -23.62 -1.52
N MET A 98 6.66 -22.61 -0.66
CA MET A 98 5.32 -22.22 -0.24
C MET A 98 4.52 -21.62 -1.39
N PRO A 99 3.21 -21.85 -1.45
CA PRO A 99 2.32 -21.17 -2.38
C PRO A 99 2.38 -19.66 -2.11
N ASP A 100 2.28 -18.87 -3.19
CA ASP A 100 2.26 -17.39 -3.14
C ASP A 100 3.55 -16.69 -2.72
N VAL A 101 4.63 -17.42 -2.49
CA VAL A 101 5.98 -16.86 -2.37
C VAL A 101 6.54 -16.60 -3.77
N ARG A 102 7.04 -15.38 -4.00
CA ARG A 102 7.71 -14.95 -5.24
C ARG A 102 9.21 -15.13 -5.18
N ALA A 103 9.80 -14.76 -4.04
CA ALA A 103 11.24 -14.84 -3.82
C ALA A 103 11.56 -14.90 -2.33
N VAL A 104 12.68 -15.51 -1.99
CA VAL A 104 13.30 -15.49 -0.66
C VAL A 104 14.72 -14.97 -0.81
N LEU A 105 15.05 -13.92 -0.08
CA LEU A 105 16.35 -13.25 -0.12
C LEU A 105 17.02 -13.42 1.24
N PRO A 106 18.12 -14.18 1.33
CA PRO A 106 18.88 -14.28 2.57
C PRO A 106 19.58 -12.97 2.90
N ILE A 107 19.63 -12.66 4.19
CA ILE A 107 20.28 -11.49 4.78
C ILE A 107 21.35 -11.95 5.76
N ILE A 108 22.53 -11.37 5.62
CA ILE A 108 23.65 -11.59 6.55
C ILE A 108 24.00 -10.27 7.20
N SER A 109 23.93 -10.22 8.52
CA SER A 109 24.37 -9.07 9.31
C SER A 109 25.71 -9.37 9.99
N ALA A 110 26.64 -8.44 9.89
CA ALA A 110 27.93 -8.53 10.55
C ALA A 110 28.27 -7.22 11.27
N PRO A 111 28.83 -7.28 12.50
CA PRO A 111 29.33 -6.09 13.17
C PRO A 111 30.60 -5.59 12.47
N VAL A 112 30.69 -4.28 12.30
CA VAL A 112 31.84 -3.61 11.67
C VAL A 112 32.24 -2.39 12.47
N PHE A 113 33.54 -2.07 12.37
CA PHE A 113 34.09 -0.78 12.76
C PHE A 113 34.20 0.08 11.52
N VAL A 114 33.80 1.32 11.65
CA VAL A 114 33.82 2.31 10.57
C VAL A 114 34.76 3.43 11.00
N ASP A 115 35.63 3.82 10.11
CA ASP A 115 36.56 4.93 10.28
C ASP A 115 36.46 5.82 9.03
N LEU A 116 36.21 7.09 9.28
CA LEU A 116 36.06 8.11 8.26
C LEU A 116 37.34 8.90 8.15
N PRO A 117 38.08 8.79 7.03
CA PRO A 117 39.28 9.61 6.82
C PRO A 117 38.92 11.10 6.86
N ALA A 118 39.78 11.92 7.46
CA ALA A 118 39.54 13.38 7.58
C ALA A 118 39.40 14.11 6.22
N GLU A 119 39.78 13.44 5.13
CA GLU A 119 39.61 13.93 3.75
C GLU A 119 38.17 13.69 3.19
N THR A 120 37.40 12.84 3.86
CA THR A 120 36.05 12.40 3.37
C THR A 120 34.96 13.38 3.75
N ILE A 121 35.13 14.13 4.85
CA ILE A 121 34.15 15.07 5.37
C ILE A 121 34.89 16.35 5.79
N GLU A 122 34.44 17.50 5.28
CA GLU A 122 34.92 18.80 5.77
C GLU A 122 34.42 19.01 7.20
N GLY A 123 35.25 18.76 8.20
CA GLY A 123 34.89 18.91 9.61
C GLY A 123 35.91 18.35 10.59
N GLU A 124 35.52 18.23 11.85
CA GLU A 124 36.33 17.58 12.87
C GLU A 124 36.46 16.06 12.59
N PRO A 125 37.64 15.45 12.85
CA PRO A 125 37.83 14.01 12.62
C PRO A 125 36.85 13.21 13.50
N VAL A 126 36.05 12.37 12.88
CA VAL A 126 35.09 11.48 13.56
C VAL A 126 35.84 10.30 14.15
N GLU A 127 35.68 10.02 15.44
CA GLU A 127 36.27 8.83 16.06
C GLU A 127 35.70 7.54 15.44
N PRO A 128 36.51 6.50 15.21
CA PRO A 128 36.02 5.22 14.72
C PRO A 128 34.90 4.66 15.63
N PHE A 129 33.82 4.24 15.05
CA PHE A 129 32.66 3.72 15.76
C PHE A 129 32.26 2.31 15.27
N ALA A 130 31.54 1.59 16.12
CA ALA A 130 30.97 0.29 15.78
C ALA A 130 29.58 0.43 15.21
N ASP A 131 29.30 -0.32 14.15
CA ASP A 131 27.97 -0.39 13.52
C ASP A 131 27.74 -1.78 12.91
N ARG A 132 26.68 -1.94 12.13
CA ARG A 132 26.33 -3.17 11.41
C ARG A 132 26.36 -2.96 9.90
N MET A 133 27.03 -3.88 9.20
CA MET A 133 26.83 -4.06 7.77
C MET A 133 25.78 -5.14 7.54
N VAL A 134 24.98 -4.94 6.51
CA VAL A 134 23.94 -5.87 6.08
C VAL A 134 24.23 -6.29 4.65
N GLY A 135 24.52 -7.56 4.47
CA GLY A 135 24.68 -8.19 3.17
C GLY A 135 23.37 -8.73 2.65
N ALA A 136 23.03 -8.35 1.42
CA ALA A 136 21.85 -8.83 0.72
C ALA A 136 22.17 -9.27 -0.71
N GLY A 137 21.32 -10.12 -1.29
CA GLY A 137 21.43 -10.55 -2.68
C GLY A 137 21.03 -9.44 -3.65
N LEU A 138 21.98 -8.65 -4.13
CA LEU A 138 21.76 -7.45 -4.96
C LEU A 138 21.51 -7.75 -6.45
N ARG A 139 21.39 -9.02 -6.87
CA ARG A 139 21.14 -9.40 -8.28
C ARG A 139 19.78 -8.90 -8.79
N ASN A 140 18.79 -8.81 -7.92
CA ASN A 140 17.43 -8.35 -8.23
C ASN A 140 17.05 -7.23 -7.25
N PRO A 141 17.54 -6.01 -7.43
CA PRO A 141 17.35 -4.91 -6.48
C PRO A 141 15.88 -4.55 -6.26
N SER A 142 15.01 -4.74 -7.25
CA SER A 142 13.56 -4.49 -7.13
C SER A 142 12.81 -5.41 -6.15
N LEU A 143 13.47 -6.43 -5.63
CA LEU A 143 12.92 -7.34 -4.61
C LEU A 143 13.32 -6.93 -3.19
N LEU A 144 14.30 -6.04 -3.04
CA LEU A 144 14.71 -5.53 -1.73
C LEU A 144 13.79 -4.40 -1.29
N PRO A 145 13.36 -4.37 -0.01
CA PRO A 145 12.58 -3.28 0.54
C PRO A 145 13.48 -2.07 0.89
N VAL A 146 14.12 -1.50 -0.13
CA VAL A 146 15.07 -0.40 0.01
C VAL A 146 14.85 0.60 -1.11
N THR A 147 14.69 1.88 -0.77
CA THR A 147 14.61 3.00 -1.71
C THR A 147 15.98 3.65 -1.86
N VAL A 148 16.47 3.76 -3.08
CA VAL A 148 17.69 4.54 -3.37
C VAL A 148 17.31 6.01 -3.47
N LEU A 149 17.87 6.84 -2.59
CA LEU A 149 17.66 8.30 -2.59
C LEU A 149 18.60 9.00 -3.54
N ASP A 150 19.87 8.54 -3.56
CA ASP A 150 20.90 9.09 -4.44
C ASP A 150 21.89 8.00 -4.85
N GLY A 151 22.50 8.14 -6.04
CA GLY A 151 23.46 7.20 -6.58
C GLY A 151 22.85 5.87 -7.03
N ARG A 152 23.46 4.75 -6.63
CA ARG A 152 23.07 3.39 -7.00
C ARG A 152 23.35 2.38 -5.89
N LEU A 153 22.76 1.20 -6.00
CA LEU A 153 23.14 0.06 -5.15
C LEU A 153 24.52 -0.49 -5.56
N PRO A 154 25.25 -1.11 -4.61
CA PRO A 154 26.52 -1.78 -4.89
C PRO A 154 26.35 -2.86 -5.96
N VAL A 155 27.38 -3.06 -6.77
CA VAL A 155 27.40 -4.11 -7.80
C VAL A 155 27.45 -5.49 -7.11
N PRO A 156 26.61 -6.46 -7.52
CA PRO A 156 26.65 -7.80 -6.97
C PRO A 156 28.05 -8.41 -7.02
N GLY A 157 28.52 -8.92 -5.88
CA GLY A 157 29.86 -9.49 -5.76
C GLY A 157 30.99 -8.48 -5.54
N SER A 158 30.74 -7.17 -5.56
CA SER A 158 31.73 -6.16 -5.19
C SER A 158 32.12 -6.30 -3.71
N LEU A 159 33.38 -6.06 -3.40
CA LEU A 159 33.91 -6.09 -2.03
C LEU A 159 34.35 -4.72 -1.53
N THR A 160 34.21 -3.73 -2.38
CA THR A 160 34.71 -2.36 -2.17
C THR A 160 33.63 -1.31 -2.36
N GLU A 161 32.39 -1.71 -2.59
CA GLU A 161 31.27 -0.79 -2.72
C GLU A 161 30.28 -0.96 -1.57
N VAL A 162 29.73 0.16 -1.10
CA VAL A 162 28.72 0.20 -0.03
C VAL A 162 27.66 1.24 -0.35
N ALA A 163 26.40 0.95 -0.01
CA ALA A 163 25.37 1.97 0.11
C ALA A 163 25.10 2.25 1.59
N VAL A 164 24.92 3.52 1.94
CA VAL A 164 24.70 3.98 3.30
C VAL A 164 23.25 4.39 3.50
N SER A 165 22.73 4.29 4.72
CA SER A 165 21.40 4.76 5.04
C SER A 165 21.38 6.27 5.26
N GLU A 166 20.20 6.88 5.09
CA GLU A 166 19.96 8.29 5.42
C GLU A 166 20.30 8.59 6.90
N SER A 167 19.99 7.67 7.82
CA SER A 167 20.32 7.77 9.24
C SER A 167 21.83 7.80 9.53
N PHE A 168 22.64 7.24 8.63
CA PHE A 168 24.10 7.40 8.71
C PHE A 168 24.54 8.83 8.38
N LEU A 169 23.93 9.46 7.40
CA LEU A 169 24.20 10.86 7.04
C LEU A 169 23.75 11.82 8.15
N GLU A 170 22.57 11.61 8.70
CA GLU A 170 22.04 12.38 9.84
C GLU A 170 23.00 12.30 11.06
N ARG A 171 23.60 11.13 11.32
CA ARG A 171 24.59 10.96 12.38
C ARG A 171 25.84 11.80 12.17
N LEU A 172 26.19 12.08 10.91
CA LEU A 172 27.36 12.88 10.53
C LEU A 172 27.01 14.36 10.35
N ASP A 173 25.75 14.76 10.63
CA ASP A 173 25.23 16.11 10.42
C ASP A 173 25.34 16.57 8.94
N LEU A 174 25.22 15.59 8.02
CA LEU A 174 25.23 15.81 6.57
C LEU A 174 23.82 15.77 6.01
N GLU A 175 23.46 16.79 5.25
CA GLU A 175 22.19 16.82 4.52
C GLU A 175 22.40 16.40 3.06
N LEU A 176 21.42 15.70 2.48
CA LEU A 176 21.36 15.41 1.04
C LEU A 176 21.03 16.71 0.28
N THR A 177 22.00 17.60 0.12
CA THR A 177 21.87 18.80 -0.69
C THR A 177 22.70 18.68 -1.95
N ASP A 178 22.31 19.38 -3.02
CA ASP A 178 22.90 19.28 -4.37
C ASP A 178 24.42 19.61 -4.44
N ASP A 179 24.99 20.21 -3.39
CA ASP A 179 26.40 20.66 -3.36
C ASP A 179 27.36 19.71 -2.59
N GLU A 180 26.86 18.78 -1.76
CA GLU A 180 27.69 17.85 -0.97
C GLU A 180 27.28 16.39 -1.27
N THR A 181 27.80 15.82 -2.32
CA THR A 181 27.59 14.40 -2.59
C THR A 181 28.56 13.55 -1.79
N VAL A 182 28.04 12.72 -0.89
CA VAL A 182 28.80 11.69 -0.18
C VAL A 182 29.21 10.54 -1.11
N ILE A 183 28.58 10.48 -2.29
CA ILE A 183 28.85 9.45 -3.32
C ILE A 183 30.23 9.64 -3.90
N GLY A 184 30.96 8.52 -3.99
CA GLY A 184 32.37 8.50 -4.43
C GLY A 184 33.37 8.70 -3.29
N SER A 185 32.89 8.99 -2.07
CA SER A 185 33.76 9.10 -0.91
C SER A 185 34.23 7.73 -0.43
N GLU A 186 35.50 7.64 -0.01
CA GLU A 186 36.07 6.42 0.57
C GLU A 186 35.95 6.43 2.09
N ILE A 187 35.42 5.33 2.64
CA ILE A 187 35.44 5.05 4.08
C ILE A 187 36.21 3.78 4.36
N ARG A 188 36.70 3.64 5.58
CA ARG A 188 37.37 2.41 6.02
C ARG A 188 36.42 1.59 6.89
N MET A 189 36.26 0.33 6.55
CA MET A 189 35.44 -0.62 7.31
C MET A 189 36.30 -1.79 7.75
N ALA A 190 36.10 -2.26 8.98
CA ALA A 190 36.77 -3.44 9.48
C ALA A 190 35.80 -4.39 10.17
N ALA A 191 35.80 -5.65 9.75
CA ALA A 191 35.18 -6.70 10.55
C ALA A 191 36.07 -6.94 11.79
N GLY A 192 35.45 -6.86 12.97
CA GLY A 192 36.12 -7.05 14.25
C GLY A 192 36.27 -8.52 14.61
N ARG A 193 37.42 -8.91 15.12
CA ARG A 193 37.69 -10.25 15.67
C ARG A 193 38.24 -10.14 17.06
N LEU A 194 37.71 -10.88 18.00
CA LEU A 194 38.22 -10.98 19.36
C LEU A 194 39.39 -11.93 19.40
N PHE A 195 40.47 -11.47 20.00
CA PHE A 195 41.67 -12.24 20.31
C PHE A 195 41.89 -12.25 21.81
N GLU A 196 42.27 -13.37 22.37
CA GLU A 196 42.78 -13.42 23.72
C GLU A 196 44.26 -13.07 23.71
N GLU A 197 44.63 -11.96 24.32
CA GLU A 197 46.04 -11.58 24.51
C GLU A 197 46.45 -11.96 25.92
N GLU A 198 47.48 -12.82 26.02
CA GLU A 198 48.10 -13.13 27.29
C GLU A 198 48.84 -11.90 27.84
N VAL A 199 48.33 -11.32 28.91
CA VAL A 199 48.85 -10.06 29.48
C VAL A 199 49.87 -10.33 30.59
N GLY A 200 49.97 -11.56 31.06
CA GLY A 200 50.94 -11.98 32.09
C GLY A 200 50.46 -13.23 32.82
N SER A 201 51.31 -13.72 33.72
CA SER A 201 50.97 -14.83 34.62
C SER A 201 50.80 -14.30 36.04
N ASP A 202 49.70 -14.58 36.66
CA ASP A 202 49.37 -14.16 38.05
C ASP A 202 49.90 -15.18 39.07
N GLY A 203 51.01 -15.79 38.79
CA GLY A 203 51.62 -16.82 39.65
C GLY A 203 50.88 -18.18 39.60
N PRO A 204 51.41 -19.21 40.29
CA PRO A 204 50.77 -20.52 40.29
C PRO A 204 49.52 -20.52 41.16
N ASP A 205 48.50 -21.20 40.70
CA ASP A 205 47.25 -21.48 41.47
C ASP A 205 47.55 -22.42 42.65
N ALA A 206 46.57 -22.64 43.51
CA ALA A 206 46.71 -23.55 44.69
C ALA A 206 47.07 -25.01 44.29
N ARG A 207 47.15 -25.33 42.99
CA ARG A 207 47.54 -26.64 42.44
C ARG A 207 48.86 -26.56 41.65
N GLY A 208 49.58 -25.41 41.73
CA GLY A 208 50.87 -25.21 41.07
C GLY A 208 50.83 -24.96 39.59
N ARG A 209 49.62 -24.64 39.00
CA ARG A 209 49.48 -24.31 37.60
C ARG A 209 49.59 -22.80 37.42
N GLN A 210 50.37 -22.35 36.44
CA GLN A 210 50.42 -20.93 36.13
C GLN A 210 49.06 -20.43 35.61
N VAL A 211 48.54 -19.41 36.29
CA VAL A 211 47.32 -18.74 35.85
C VAL A 211 47.71 -17.69 34.82
N VAL A 212 47.38 -17.95 33.58
CA VAL A 212 47.57 -16.98 32.48
C VAL A 212 46.39 -16.03 32.51
N VAL A 213 46.67 -14.75 32.68
CA VAL A 213 45.63 -13.70 32.58
C VAL A 213 45.57 -13.29 31.12
N SER A 214 44.50 -13.69 30.45
CA SER A 214 44.18 -13.23 29.09
C SER A 214 43.17 -12.06 29.13
N ARG A 215 43.38 -11.09 28.27
CA ARG A 215 42.42 -10.00 28.03
C ARG A 215 41.94 -10.06 26.60
N PRO A 216 40.61 -9.97 26.38
CA PRO A 216 40.09 -9.92 25.04
C PRO A 216 40.53 -8.60 24.37
N ARG A 217 41.21 -8.70 23.23
CA ARG A 217 41.52 -7.59 22.34
C ARG A 217 40.76 -7.74 21.02
N LEU A 218 40.25 -6.63 20.54
CA LEU A 218 39.61 -6.56 19.24
C LEU A 218 40.63 -6.16 18.18
N ARG A 219 40.77 -6.96 17.12
CA ARG A 219 41.56 -6.63 15.94
C ARG A 219 40.62 -6.59 14.73
N GLY A 220 40.80 -5.57 13.88
CA GLY A 220 40.05 -5.41 12.63
C GLY A 220 41.00 -5.44 11.43
N ARG A 221 40.56 -6.05 10.34
CA ARG A 221 41.18 -5.91 9.04
C ARG A 221 40.47 -4.80 8.29
N TRP A 222 41.12 -3.64 8.20
CA TRP A 222 40.56 -2.46 7.52
C TRP A 222 40.57 -2.64 6.01
N VAL A 223 39.41 -2.41 5.38
CA VAL A 223 39.21 -2.39 3.94
C VAL A 223 38.67 -1.02 3.57
N ARG A 224 39.18 -0.43 2.50
CA ARG A 224 38.62 0.79 1.93
C ARG A 224 37.42 0.40 1.08
N VAL A 225 36.31 1.10 1.26
CA VAL A 225 35.08 0.93 0.50
C VAL A 225 34.60 2.28 0.04
N GLU A 226 34.04 2.34 -1.17
CA GLU A 226 33.50 3.53 -1.79
C GLU A 226 31.98 3.57 -1.53
N ILE A 227 31.46 4.72 -1.12
CA ILE A 227 30.04 4.97 -1.01
C ILE A 227 29.48 5.20 -2.41
N VAL A 228 28.64 4.29 -2.90
CA VAL A 228 28.08 4.35 -4.26
C VAL A 228 26.61 4.74 -4.29
N GLY A 229 25.96 4.83 -3.13
CA GLY A 229 24.59 5.28 -3.04
C GLY A 229 24.12 5.48 -1.61
N VAL A 230 23.01 6.20 -1.51
CA VAL A 230 22.28 6.47 -0.26
C VAL A 230 20.90 5.86 -0.33
N VAL A 231 20.48 5.20 0.74
CA VAL A 231 19.19 4.52 0.84
C VAL A 231 18.36 5.10 1.99
N ALA A 232 17.04 5.24 1.76
CA ALA A 232 16.12 5.84 2.73
C ALA A 232 15.92 4.97 3.99
N GLN A 233 15.97 3.64 3.83
CA GLN A 233 15.70 2.71 4.91
C GLN A 233 16.95 1.93 5.30
N GLU A 234 17.03 1.60 6.58
CA GLU A 234 18.00 0.62 7.04
C GLU A 234 17.61 -0.78 6.60
N ALA A 235 18.48 -1.43 5.84
CA ALA A 235 18.28 -2.84 5.49
C ALA A 235 18.53 -3.69 6.76
N ALA A 236 17.49 -4.33 7.28
CA ALA A 236 17.56 -5.21 8.45
C ALA A 236 18.33 -4.63 9.66
N ALA A 237 18.08 -3.35 9.98
CA ALA A 237 18.66 -2.60 11.11
C ALA A 237 20.20 -2.44 11.03
N GLY A 238 20.75 -2.23 9.84
CA GLY A 238 22.14 -1.87 9.62
C GLY A 238 22.26 -0.68 8.67
N GLN A 239 23.19 0.22 8.99
CA GLN A 239 23.38 1.46 8.24
C GLN A 239 24.17 1.29 6.94
N PHE A 240 24.80 0.13 6.74
CA PHE A 240 25.66 -0.15 5.59
C PHE A 240 25.14 -1.36 4.82
N LEU A 241 24.61 -1.12 3.63
CA LEU A 241 24.14 -2.17 2.72
C LEU A 241 25.29 -2.56 1.77
N VAL A 242 25.64 -3.82 1.77
CA VAL A 242 26.72 -4.40 0.96
C VAL A 242 26.22 -5.64 0.19
N PRO A 243 26.94 -6.10 -0.85
CA PRO A 243 26.69 -7.41 -1.43
C PRO A 243 26.83 -8.52 -0.39
N ILE A 244 26.00 -9.57 -0.49
CA ILE A 244 25.97 -10.67 0.48
C ILE A 244 27.35 -11.32 0.64
N GLU A 245 28.11 -11.44 -0.46
CA GLU A 245 29.43 -12.03 -0.49
C GLU A 245 30.47 -11.26 0.37
N GLN A 246 30.28 -9.94 0.49
CA GLN A 246 31.12 -9.10 1.36
C GLN A 246 30.79 -9.33 2.84
N ALA A 247 29.50 -9.39 3.19
CA ALA A 247 29.06 -9.66 4.56
C ALA A 247 29.43 -11.08 5.02
N GLU A 248 29.33 -12.08 4.13
CA GLU A 248 29.80 -13.45 4.39
C GLU A 248 31.27 -13.48 4.78
N ARG A 249 32.14 -12.83 3.99
CA ARG A 249 33.58 -12.75 4.29
C ARG A 249 33.88 -12.04 5.60
N ALA A 250 33.15 -10.96 5.88
CA ALA A 250 33.31 -10.21 7.13
C ALA A 250 32.89 -11.07 8.33
N ARG A 251 31.78 -11.78 8.23
CA ARG A 251 31.28 -12.68 9.26
C ARG A 251 32.23 -13.88 9.47
N ASP A 252 32.67 -14.52 8.41
CA ASP A 252 33.59 -15.65 8.48
C ASP A 252 34.95 -15.26 9.08
N TRP A 253 35.43 -14.05 8.76
CA TRP A 253 36.57 -13.48 9.41
C TRP A 253 36.36 -13.28 10.91
N ALA A 254 35.24 -12.68 11.30
CA ALA A 254 34.92 -12.43 12.71
C ALA A 254 34.78 -13.73 13.52
N ARG A 255 34.33 -14.81 12.91
CA ARG A 255 34.11 -16.14 13.53
C ARG A 255 35.40 -17.00 13.53
N SER A 256 36.36 -16.74 12.66
CA SER A 256 37.59 -17.57 12.62
C SER A 256 38.43 -17.30 13.87
N GLY A 257 38.47 -18.26 14.83
CA GLY A 257 39.22 -18.18 16.09
C GLY A 257 40.74 -18.01 15.89
N VAL A 258 41.46 -17.56 16.92
CA VAL A 258 42.93 -17.28 16.88
C VAL A 258 43.76 -18.55 16.77
N ASP A 259 43.32 -19.61 17.37
CA ASP A 259 44.00 -20.89 17.41
C ASP A 259 43.18 -21.89 16.64
N GLY A 260 43.46 -22.23 15.42
CA GLY A 260 43.04 -23.42 14.68
C GLY A 260 42.00 -24.38 15.34
N GLY A 261 41.39 -23.95 16.40
CA GLY A 261 40.31 -24.59 17.10
C GLY A 261 39.11 -24.70 16.16
N ASP A 262 38.65 -25.89 16.04
CA ASP A 262 37.46 -26.32 15.37
C ASP A 262 36.40 -25.20 15.44
N ARG A 263 35.80 -24.86 14.28
CA ARG A 263 34.61 -23.97 14.27
C ARG A 263 33.69 -24.51 15.36
N THR A 264 33.58 -23.77 16.45
CA THR A 264 32.48 -24.00 17.36
C THR A 264 31.24 -23.72 16.53
N ASP A 265 30.59 -24.78 16.15
CA ASP A 265 29.27 -24.80 15.53
C ASP A 265 28.28 -24.43 16.67
N ASP A 266 28.44 -23.20 17.15
CA ASP A 266 27.72 -22.68 18.33
C ASP A 266 26.28 -22.29 17.94
N GLY A 267 25.60 -23.11 17.13
CA GLY A 267 24.16 -22.91 16.83
C GLY A 267 23.83 -21.54 16.23
N VAL A 268 24.77 -20.90 15.57
CA VAL A 268 24.53 -19.61 14.91
C VAL A 268 24.07 -19.85 13.50
N SER A 269 22.83 -19.47 13.24
CA SER A 269 22.18 -19.57 11.94
C SER A 269 23.04 -19.10 10.78
N GLU A 270 22.95 -19.79 9.65
CA GLU A 270 23.68 -19.44 8.41
C GLU A 270 23.32 -18.03 7.96
N PHE A 271 22.05 -17.65 8.07
CA PHE A 271 21.55 -16.31 7.76
C PHE A 271 21.06 -15.60 9.02
N SER A 272 21.28 -14.28 9.07
CA SER A 272 20.81 -13.44 10.17
C SER A 272 19.30 -13.12 10.04
N GLY A 273 18.75 -13.28 8.85
CA GLY A 273 17.35 -13.07 8.53
C GLY A 273 17.07 -13.41 7.07
N LEU A 274 15.78 -13.46 6.73
CA LEU A 274 15.34 -13.60 5.34
C LEU A 274 14.36 -12.48 5.01
N VAL A 275 14.40 -12.01 3.77
CA VAL A 275 13.33 -11.17 3.21
C VAL A 275 12.53 -12.05 2.25
N VAL A 276 11.29 -12.33 2.61
CA VAL A 276 10.36 -13.15 1.81
C VAL A 276 9.40 -12.21 1.09
N VAL A 277 9.40 -12.26 -0.22
CA VAL A 277 8.51 -11.44 -1.06
C VAL A 277 7.32 -12.29 -1.49
N ALA A 278 6.11 -11.92 -1.06
CA ALA A 278 4.89 -12.54 -1.52
C ALA A 278 4.54 -12.05 -2.94
N ARG A 279 3.73 -12.84 -3.68
CA ARG A 279 3.30 -12.48 -5.04
C ARG A 279 2.43 -11.24 -5.11
N GLY A 280 1.75 -10.91 -4.02
CA GLY A 280 0.93 -9.72 -3.88
C GLY A 280 0.64 -9.44 -2.41
N ILE A 281 0.17 -8.23 -2.13
CA ILE A 281 -0.08 -7.76 -0.77
C ILE A 281 -1.18 -8.57 -0.06
N ASP A 282 -2.17 -9.06 -0.81
CA ASP A 282 -3.29 -9.82 -0.25
C ASP A 282 -2.87 -11.23 0.20
N GLN A 283 -1.72 -11.72 -0.28
CA GLN A 283 -1.14 -13.01 0.09
C GLN A 283 -0.18 -12.92 1.29
N VAL A 284 0.26 -11.71 1.68
CA VAL A 284 1.22 -11.50 2.78
C VAL A 284 0.76 -12.18 4.07
N ALA A 285 -0.49 -12.01 4.48
CA ALA A 285 -1.02 -12.62 5.69
C ALA A 285 -1.00 -14.16 5.63
N ALA A 286 -1.30 -14.75 4.47
CA ALA A 286 -1.31 -16.20 4.30
C ALA A 286 0.11 -16.79 4.31
N VAL A 287 1.05 -16.13 3.61
CA VAL A 287 2.47 -16.51 3.59
C VAL A 287 3.07 -16.39 4.99
N ARG A 288 2.81 -15.28 5.68
CA ARG A 288 3.25 -15.05 7.05
C ARG A 288 2.76 -16.13 8.01
N ALA A 289 1.45 -16.43 8.00
CA ALA A 289 0.89 -17.52 8.81
C ALA A 289 1.49 -18.90 8.46
N GLY A 290 1.98 -19.08 7.24
CA GLY A 290 2.73 -20.26 6.82
C GLY A 290 4.11 -20.31 7.48
N ILE A 291 4.84 -19.20 7.46
CA ILE A 291 6.18 -19.06 8.05
C ILE A 291 6.12 -19.17 9.58
N ASP A 292 5.12 -18.55 10.21
CA ASP A 292 4.89 -18.65 11.68
C ASP A 292 4.64 -20.11 12.10
N ARG A 293 3.93 -20.90 11.28
CA ARG A 293 3.73 -22.36 11.55
C ARG A 293 5.01 -23.19 11.42
N LEU A 294 5.99 -22.73 10.67
CA LEU A 294 7.34 -23.33 10.65
C LEU A 294 8.16 -22.97 11.89
N GLY A 295 7.70 -22.03 12.73
CA GLY A 295 8.35 -21.64 13.97
C GLY A 295 9.25 -20.40 13.86
N TYR A 296 9.25 -19.68 12.73
CA TYR A 296 10.01 -18.46 12.54
C TYR A 296 9.22 -17.22 12.95
N ALA A 297 9.91 -16.21 13.46
CA ALA A 297 9.32 -14.91 13.73
C ALA A 297 9.19 -14.08 12.46
N THR A 298 8.04 -13.42 12.26
CA THR A 298 7.79 -12.63 11.07
C THR A 298 7.44 -11.19 11.40
N SER A 299 7.94 -10.25 10.59
CA SER A 299 7.54 -8.85 10.60
C SER A 299 7.24 -8.40 9.17
N ALA A 300 6.11 -7.71 8.97
CA ALA A 300 5.72 -7.21 7.66
C ALA A 300 4.97 -5.89 7.80
N PRO A 301 5.03 -5.01 6.81
CA PRO A 301 4.34 -3.71 6.82
C PRO A 301 2.82 -3.82 6.63
N GLU A 302 2.26 -5.03 6.62
CA GLU A 302 0.83 -5.28 6.38
C GLU A 302 -0.10 -4.52 7.33
N ASN A 303 0.30 -4.33 8.60
CA ASN A 303 -0.47 -3.57 9.57
C ASN A 303 -0.55 -2.07 9.16
N LEU A 304 0.53 -1.53 8.63
CA LEU A 304 0.57 -0.17 8.12
C LEU A 304 -0.34 -0.04 6.89
N VAL A 305 -0.19 -0.94 5.93
CA VAL A 305 -1.02 -0.97 4.71
C VAL A 305 -2.48 -1.21 5.04
N ALA A 306 -2.79 -2.14 5.96
CA ALA A 306 -4.15 -2.38 6.42
C ALA A 306 -4.74 -1.14 7.12
N SER A 307 -3.96 -0.44 7.94
CA SER A 307 -4.37 0.80 8.61
C SER A 307 -4.65 1.91 7.60
N VAL A 308 -3.79 2.08 6.60
CA VAL A 308 -3.97 3.05 5.50
C VAL A 308 -5.24 2.71 4.70
N ARG A 309 -5.42 1.45 4.29
CA ARG A 309 -6.64 1.01 3.58
C ARG A 309 -7.90 1.23 4.40
N ASN A 310 -7.89 0.92 5.70
CA ASN A 310 -9.03 1.14 6.58
C ASN A 310 -9.35 2.63 6.70
N TYR A 311 -8.34 3.47 6.86
CA TYR A 311 -8.52 4.92 6.93
C TYR A 311 -9.10 5.47 5.62
N LEU A 312 -8.53 5.11 4.47
CA LEU A 312 -9.02 5.52 3.16
C LEU A 312 -10.41 4.96 2.86
N GLY A 313 -10.72 3.74 3.33
CA GLY A 313 -12.05 3.16 3.26
C GLY A 313 -13.10 3.97 4.03
N VAL A 314 -12.75 4.47 5.21
CA VAL A 314 -13.64 5.39 5.96
C VAL A 314 -13.87 6.69 5.19
N VAL A 315 -12.81 7.27 4.60
CA VAL A 315 -12.92 8.46 3.74
C VAL A 315 -13.84 8.17 2.53
N GLU A 316 -13.68 7.03 1.87
CA GLU A 316 -14.53 6.61 0.76
C GLU A 316 -16.01 6.52 1.18
N ILE A 317 -16.30 5.92 2.34
CA ILE A 317 -17.66 5.83 2.89
C ILE A 317 -18.24 7.23 3.15
N VAL A 318 -17.47 8.14 3.73
CA VAL A 318 -17.92 9.52 4.02
C VAL A 318 -18.22 10.25 2.71
N LEU A 319 -17.30 10.22 1.74
CA LEU A 319 -17.51 10.87 0.44
C LEU A 319 -18.66 10.23 -0.34
N GLY A 320 -18.76 8.90 -0.32
CA GLY A 320 -19.86 8.15 -0.92
C GLY A 320 -21.21 8.50 -0.29
N SER A 321 -21.25 8.72 1.03
CA SER A 321 -22.46 9.13 1.75
C SER A 321 -22.98 10.51 1.30
N VAL A 322 -22.07 11.47 1.09
CA VAL A 322 -22.42 12.78 0.55
C VAL A 322 -23.04 12.65 -0.85
N GLY A 323 -22.43 11.83 -1.72
CA GLY A 323 -22.96 11.55 -3.04
C GLY A 323 -24.32 10.82 -3.00
N ALA A 324 -24.50 9.87 -2.07
CA ALA A 324 -25.76 9.16 -1.87
C ALA A 324 -26.87 10.11 -1.39
N ILE A 325 -26.57 11.04 -0.49
CA ILE A 325 -27.51 12.07 -0.04
C ILE A 325 -27.91 12.96 -1.23
N ALA A 326 -26.95 13.38 -2.05
CA ALA A 326 -27.24 14.18 -3.25
C ALA A 326 -28.17 13.43 -4.22
N LEU A 327 -27.90 12.11 -4.44
CA LEU A 327 -28.81 11.27 -5.25
C LEU A 327 -30.21 11.11 -4.62
N ALA A 328 -30.30 11.00 -3.30
CA ALA A 328 -31.58 10.94 -2.60
C ALA A 328 -32.39 12.23 -2.79
N VAL A 329 -31.73 13.40 -2.70
CA VAL A 329 -32.38 14.70 -2.99
C VAL A 329 -32.83 14.77 -4.46
N ALA A 330 -32.01 14.29 -5.40
CA ALA A 330 -32.37 14.22 -6.80
C ALA A 330 -33.58 13.28 -7.03
N ALA A 331 -33.66 12.15 -6.32
CA ALA A 331 -34.81 11.22 -6.36
C ALA A 331 -36.10 11.88 -5.85
N LEU A 332 -36.02 12.70 -4.79
CA LEU A 332 -37.16 13.53 -4.34
C LEU A 332 -37.57 14.55 -5.40
N GLY A 333 -36.62 15.13 -6.11
CA GLY A 333 -36.86 16.00 -7.27
C GLY A 333 -37.66 15.28 -8.38
N ILE A 334 -37.26 14.04 -8.71
CA ILE A 334 -37.98 13.18 -9.66
C ILE A 334 -39.38 12.90 -9.16
N ALA A 335 -39.55 12.52 -7.88
CA ALA A 335 -40.84 12.25 -7.30
C ALA A 335 -41.79 13.45 -7.42
N ASN A 336 -41.31 14.66 -7.09
CA ASN A 336 -42.09 15.89 -7.20
C ASN A 336 -42.47 16.23 -8.65
N ALA A 337 -41.51 16.05 -9.59
CA ALA A 337 -41.74 16.28 -11.01
C ALA A 337 -42.80 15.32 -11.57
N LEU A 338 -42.73 14.01 -11.20
CA LEU A 338 -43.68 13.01 -11.62
C LEU A 338 -45.10 13.22 -10.98
N LEU A 339 -45.16 13.63 -9.69
CA LEU A 339 -46.43 13.98 -9.04
C LEU A 339 -47.12 15.15 -9.74
N ALA A 340 -46.38 16.15 -10.17
CA ALA A 340 -46.90 17.25 -10.97
C ALA A 340 -47.36 16.76 -12.35
N ALA A 341 -46.58 15.88 -13.01
CA ALA A 341 -46.97 15.27 -14.28
C ALA A 341 -48.25 14.44 -14.18
N VAL A 342 -48.46 13.68 -13.10
CA VAL A 342 -49.68 12.93 -12.83
C VAL A 342 -50.87 13.86 -12.72
N ARG A 343 -50.76 15.00 -11.99
CA ARG A 343 -51.87 15.97 -11.86
C ARG A 343 -52.27 16.58 -13.21
N GLU A 344 -51.26 16.93 -14.03
CA GLU A 344 -51.52 17.54 -15.34
C GLU A 344 -52.10 16.56 -16.37
N ARG A 345 -51.77 15.28 -16.29
CA ARG A 345 -52.23 14.23 -17.21
C ARG A 345 -53.40 13.41 -16.65
N ARG A 346 -54.06 13.91 -15.65
CA ARG A 346 -55.14 13.20 -14.96
C ARG A 346 -56.25 12.72 -15.93
N ARG A 347 -56.61 13.57 -16.90
CA ARG A 347 -57.59 13.25 -17.94
C ARG A 347 -57.08 12.16 -18.92
N GLU A 348 -55.83 12.22 -19.34
CA GLU A 348 -55.22 11.19 -20.21
C GLU A 348 -55.19 9.82 -19.51
N ILE A 349 -54.83 9.79 -18.21
CA ILE A 349 -54.82 8.56 -17.38
C ILE A 349 -56.25 7.99 -17.27
N GLY A 350 -57.26 8.85 -17.08
CA GLY A 350 -58.66 8.44 -17.02
C GLY A 350 -59.14 7.83 -18.31
N VAL A 351 -58.84 8.43 -19.45
CA VAL A 351 -59.19 7.91 -20.78
C VAL A 351 -58.52 6.54 -21.01
N LEU A 352 -57.21 6.41 -20.68
CA LEU A 352 -56.51 5.12 -20.80
C LEU A 352 -57.17 4.03 -19.94
N LYS A 353 -57.59 4.34 -18.72
CA LYS A 353 -58.33 3.41 -17.87
C LYS A 353 -59.71 3.08 -18.41
N ALA A 354 -60.46 4.06 -18.98
CA ALA A 354 -61.74 3.84 -19.57
C ALA A 354 -61.69 2.88 -20.77
N ILE A 355 -60.60 2.87 -21.54
CA ILE A 355 -60.37 1.94 -22.66
C ILE A 355 -59.71 0.62 -22.22
N GLY A 356 -59.62 0.36 -20.89
CA GLY A 356 -59.19 -0.95 -20.33
C GLY A 356 -57.77 -1.06 -19.86
N ALA A 357 -56.99 0.02 -19.73
CA ALA A 357 -55.67 -0.04 -19.14
C ALA A 357 -55.74 -0.40 -17.65
N ARG A 358 -54.91 -1.40 -17.23
CA ARG A 358 -54.85 -1.84 -15.84
C ARG A 358 -53.92 -0.93 -15.03
N ASP A 359 -54.12 -0.91 -13.71
CA ASP A 359 -53.23 -0.15 -12.79
C ASP A 359 -51.76 -0.48 -12.95
N ARG A 360 -51.42 -1.73 -13.30
CA ARG A 360 -50.03 -2.14 -13.60
C ARG A 360 -49.47 -1.44 -14.84
N ASP A 361 -50.32 -1.17 -15.84
CA ASP A 361 -49.84 -0.52 -17.07
C ASP A 361 -49.54 0.95 -16.81
N ILE A 362 -50.38 1.63 -16.03
CA ILE A 362 -50.12 3.01 -15.61
C ILE A 362 -48.85 3.10 -14.77
N ARG A 363 -48.64 2.19 -13.79
CA ARG A 363 -47.41 2.16 -13.00
C ARG A 363 -46.19 1.99 -13.88
N ARG A 364 -46.21 1.05 -14.84
CA ARG A 364 -45.08 0.81 -15.75
C ARG A 364 -44.67 2.05 -16.52
N ILE A 365 -45.63 2.84 -17.01
CA ILE A 365 -45.35 4.08 -17.76
C ILE A 365 -44.54 5.05 -16.89
N PHE A 366 -44.97 5.33 -15.65
CA PHE A 366 -44.29 6.30 -14.78
C PHE A 366 -42.97 5.78 -14.23
N VAL A 367 -42.86 4.46 -13.95
CA VAL A 367 -41.60 3.84 -13.51
C VAL A 367 -40.56 3.88 -14.64
N VAL A 368 -40.96 3.59 -15.88
CA VAL A 368 -40.10 3.69 -17.06
C VAL A 368 -39.67 5.15 -17.30
N GLU A 369 -40.59 6.11 -17.12
CA GLU A 369 -40.26 7.54 -17.25
C GLU A 369 -39.24 7.97 -16.20
N ALA A 370 -39.38 7.54 -14.93
CA ALA A 370 -38.39 7.77 -13.88
C ALA A 370 -37.03 7.14 -14.21
N GLY A 371 -37.06 5.86 -14.60
CA GLY A 371 -35.82 5.12 -14.95
C GLY A 371 -35.11 5.75 -16.13
N PHE A 372 -35.81 6.23 -17.13
CA PHE A 372 -35.22 6.92 -18.29
C PHE A 372 -34.56 8.23 -17.89
N LEU A 373 -35.24 9.05 -17.05
CA LEU A 373 -34.66 10.29 -16.53
C LEU A 373 -33.38 10.02 -15.68
N GLY A 374 -33.47 8.97 -14.84
CA GLY A 374 -32.29 8.53 -14.03
C GLY A 374 -31.14 8.01 -14.88
N PHE A 375 -31.45 7.23 -15.92
CA PHE A 375 -30.42 6.69 -16.83
C PHE A 375 -29.74 7.81 -17.60
N VAL A 376 -30.47 8.72 -18.22
CA VAL A 376 -29.93 9.84 -18.97
C VAL A 376 -29.09 10.76 -18.05
N GLY A 377 -29.69 11.13 -16.90
CA GLY A 377 -28.97 11.93 -15.90
C GLY A 377 -27.73 11.23 -15.35
N GLY A 378 -27.84 9.92 -15.13
CA GLY A 378 -26.70 9.06 -14.70
C GLY A 378 -25.56 9.04 -15.71
N VAL A 379 -25.86 8.79 -16.99
CA VAL A 379 -24.83 8.76 -18.06
C VAL A 379 -24.13 10.13 -18.19
N VAL A 380 -24.93 11.20 -18.33
CA VAL A 380 -24.38 12.56 -18.47
C VAL A 380 -23.62 12.96 -17.20
N GLY A 381 -24.17 12.63 -16.02
CA GLY A 381 -23.54 12.92 -14.73
C GLY A 381 -22.22 12.18 -14.54
N THR A 382 -22.17 10.90 -14.88
CA THR A 382 -20.94 10.10 -14.79
C THR A 382 -19.84 10.64 -15.73
N LEU A 383 -20.20 11.02 -16.96
CA LEU A 383 -19.26 11.64 -17.91
C LEU A 383 -18.76 13.01 -17.39
N LEU A 384 -19.66 13.82 -16.87
CA LEU A 384 -19.32 15.13 -16.31
C LEU A 384 -18.46 14.97 -15.03
N GLY A 385 -18.80 14.03 -14.15
CA GLY A 385 -18.03 13.75 -12.94
C GLY A 385 -16.63 13.24 -13.23
N GLY A 386 -16.50 12.37 -14.24
CA GLY A 386 -15.19 11.93 -14.75
C GLY A 386 -14.35 13.09 -15.32
N ALA A 387 -14.98 13.97 -16.11
CA ALA A 387 -14.32 15.15 -16.64
C ALA A 387 -13.88 16.13 -15.54
N ILE A 388 -14.71 16.34 -14.50
CA ILE A 388 -14.35 17.15 -13.33
C ILE A 388 -13.16 16.52 -12.59
N ALA A 389 -13.20 15.19 -12.34
CA ALA A 389 -12.12 14.50 -11.67
C ALA A 389 -10.80 14.67 -12.43
N LEU A 390 -10.81 14.47 -13.76
CA LEU A 390 -9.62 14.68 -14.60
C LEU A 390 -9.12 16.14 -14.56
N GLY A 391 -10.02 17.12 -14.59
CA GLY A 391 -9.67 18.54 -14.50
C GLY A 391 -9.04 18.91 -13.15
N VAL A 392 -9.59 18.38 -12.06
CA VAL A 392 -9.03 18.57 -10.71
C VAL A 392 -7.65 17.90 -10.63
N GLY A 393 -7.51 16.69 -11.18
CA GLY A 393 -6.22 15.99 -11.21
C GLY A 393 -5.14 16.75 -11.97
N GLU A 394 -5.47 17.32 -13.11
CA GLU A 394 -4.53 18.15 -13.86
C GLU A 394 -4.11 19.42 -13.09
N LEU A 395 -5.06 20.06 -12.38
CA LEU A 395 -4.77 21.22 -11.56
C LEU A 395 -3.85 20.87 -10.39
N VAL A 396 -4.13 19.74 -9.71
CA VAL A 396 -3.29 19.22 -8.62
C VAL A 396 -1.91 18.86 -9.13
N ASN A 397 -1.81 18.21 -10.30
CA ASN A 397 -0.51 17.85 -10.90
C ASN A 397 0.36 19.06 -11.21
N ARG A 398 -0.21 20.14 -11.73
CA ARG A 398 0.55 21.39 -11.95
C ARG A 398 1.13 21.93 -10.66
N PHE A 399 0.33 21.93 -9.59
CA PHE A 399 0.79 22.37 -8.28
C PHE A 399 1.88 21.46 -7.69
N LEU A 400 1.76 20.14 -7.86
CA LEU A 400 2.76 19.16 -7.41
C LEU A 400 4.08 19.29 -8.17
N VAL A 401 4.02 19.48 -9.49
CA VAL A 401 5.23 19.68 -10.33
C VAL A 401 5.98 20.95 -9.95
N GLU A 402 5.26 22.03 -9.65
CA GLU A 402 5.88 23.27 -9.15
C GLU A 402 6.63 23.08 -7.82
N GLN A 403 6.26 22.07 -7.04
CA GLN A 403 6.91 21.72 -5.77
C GLN A 403 7.94 20.57 -5.91
N GLY A 404 8.24 20.13 -7.13
CA GLY A 404 9.17 19.02 -7.37
C GLY A 404 8.61 17.62 -7.03
N LEU A 405 7.30 17.51 -6.77
CA LEU A 405 6.66 16.26 -6.38
C LEU A 405 6.19 15.46 -7.61
N ALA A 406 6.12 14.14 -7.46
CA ALA A 406 5.67 13.24 -8.54
C ALA A 406 4.20 13.46 -8.93
N THR A 407 3.91 13.36 -10.23
CA THR A 407 2.57 13.55 -10.79
C THR A 407 1.60 12.42 -10.46
N VAL A 408 0.33 12.75 -10.25
CA VAL A 408 -0.76 11.78 -10.02
C VAL A 408 -1.43 11.39 -11.33
N ARG A 409 -1.43 10.12 -11.68
CA ARG A 409 -2.22 9.61 -12.82
C ARG A 409 -3.61 9.22 -12.34
N LEU A 410 -4.62 10.01 -12.70
CA LEU A 410 -6.01 9.64 -12.44
C LEU A 410 -6.42 8.50 -13.38
N SER A 411 -6.87 7.41 -12.79
CA SER A 411 -7.45 6.29 -13.54
C SER A 411 -8.97 6.27 -13.38
N LEU A 412 -9.70 6.46 -14.49
CA LEU A 412 -11.14 6.26 -14.52
C LEU A 412 -11.43 4.75 -14.50
N SER A 413 -11.86 4.22 -13.37
CA SER A 413 -12.21 2.80 -13.28
C SER A 413 -13.63 2.54 -13.82
N LEU A 414 -13.76 1.56 -14.71
CA LEU A 414 -15.05 1.17 -15.30
C LEU A 414 -16.12 0.83 -14.24
N PRO A 415 -15.83 0.15 -13.13
CA PRO A 415 -16.78 -0.08 -12.06
C PRO A 415 -17.38 1.19 -11.45
N ILE A 416 -16.60 2.26 -11.28
CA ILE A 416 -17.10 3.55 -10.75
C ILE A 416 -18.06 4.18 -11.75
N LEU A 417 -17.70 4.18 -13.04
CA LEU A 417 -18.55 4.73 -14.09
C LEU A 417 -19.89 3.98 -14.18
N LEU A 418 -19.85 2.66 -14.19
CA LEU A 418 -21.07 1.83 -14.22
C LEU A 418 -21.87 1.99 -12.92
N GLY A 419 -21.20 2.04 -11.77
CA GLY A 419 -21.83 2.24 -10.45
C GLY A 419 -22.61 3.57 -10.38
N GLY A 420 -22.05 4.65 -10.94
CA GLY A 420 -22.72 5.95 -11.03
C GLY A 420 -24.01 5.90 -11.84
N VAL A 421 -23.96 5.30 -13.04
CA VAL A 421 -25.15 5.16 -13.90
C VAL A 421 -26.21 4.26 -13.25
N VAL A 422 -25.81 3.10 -12.72
CA VAL A 422 -26.71 2.16 -12.06
C VAL A 422 -27.32 2.78 -10.81
N GLY A 423 -26.50 3.40 -9.95
CA GLY A 423 -26.96 4.07 -8.72
C GLY A 423 -27.99 5.17 -9.02
N ALA A 424 -27.70 6.05 -9.98
CA ALA A 424 -28.61 7.10 -10.40
C ALA A 424 -29.95 6.52 -10.94
N THR A 425 -29.86 5.46 -11.75
CA THR A 425 -31.05 4.82 -12.31
C THR A 425 -31.91 4.16 -11.22
N VAL A 426 -31.28 3.43 -10.28
CA VAL A 426 -31.96 2.81 -9.15
C VAL A 426 -32.61 3.84 -8.25
N MET A 427 -31.92 4.92 -7.90
CA MET A 427 -32.45 5.99 -7.07
C MET A 427 -33.65 6.71 -7.78
N ALA A 428 -33.55 6.91 -9.08
CA ALA A 428 -34.66 7.46 -9.87
C ALA A 428 -35.86 6.53 -9.90
N LEU A 429 -35.67 5.23 -10.05
CA LEU A 429 -36.74 4.23 -9.96
C LEU A 429 -37.42 4.26 -8.60
N VAL A 430 -36.63 4.29 -7.49
CA VAL A 430 -37.17 4.39 -6.12
C VAL A 430 -38.00 5.66 -5.96
N GLY A 431 -37.47 6.83 -6.38
CA GLY A 431 -38.19 8.09 -6.35
C GLY A 431 -39.49 8.08 -7.18
N GLY A 432 -39.50 7.33 -8.28
CA GLY A 432 -40.68 7.20 -9.17
C GLY A 432 -41.78 6.28 -8.67
N VAL A 433 -41.52 5.34 -7.76
CA VAL A 433 -42.51 4.34 -7.28
C VAL A 433 -43.72 5.00 -6.63
N GLY A 434 -43.52 5.97 -5.72
CA GLY A 434 -44.60 6.64 -5.02
C GLY A 434 -45.57 7.37 -5.96
N PRO A 435 -45.09 8.26 -6.84
CA PRO A 435 -45.91 8.88 -7.89
C PRO A 435 -46.62 7.89 -8.80
N ALA A 436 -45.93 6.84 -9.24
CA ALA A 436 -46.50 5.79 -10.10
C ALA A 436 -47.67 5.05 -9.42
N TRP A 437 -47.55 4.80 -8.12
CA TRP A 437 -48.63 4.19 -7.32
C TRP A 437 -49.83 5.12 -7.18
N ARG A 438 -49.62 6.42 -6.97
CA ARG A 438 -50.68 7.41 -6.89
C ARG A 438 -51.37 7.56 -8.23
N ALA A 439 -50.65 7.59 -9.35
CA ALA A 439 -51.20 7.64 -10.69
C ALA A 439 -52.09 6.41 -10.99
N ALA A 440 -51.64 5.23 -10.59
CA ALA A 440 -52.38 3.98 -10.78
C ALA A 440 -53.70 3.90 -10.01
N LYS A 441 -53.79 4.55 -8.86
CA LYS A 441 -55.02 4.53 -8.03
C LYS A 441 -56.06 5.59 -8.41
N LEU A 442 -55.82 6.45 -9.41
CA LEU A 442 -56.80 7.44 -9.86
C LEU A 442 -58.01 6.73 -10.45
N PRO A 443 -59.25 7.00 -9.95
CA PRO A 443 -60.47 6.40 -10.49
C PRO A 443 -60.78 7.00 -11.86
N ALA A 444 -61.25 6.16 -12.82
CA ALA A 444 -61.58 6.57 -14.20
C ALA A 444 -62.61 7.66 -14.25
N ARG A 445 -63.66 7.57 -13.38
CA ARG A 445 -64.78 8.53 -13.33
C ARG A 445 -64.39 9.95 -12.94
N GLU A 446 -63.41 10.11 -11.99
CA GLU A 446 -62.97 11.43 -11.54
C GLU A 446 -61.99 12.07 -12.52
N ALA A 447 -61.39 11.28 -13.38
CA ALA A 447 -60.43 11.75 -14.38
C ALA A 447 -61.14 12.29 -15.66
N VAL A 448 -62.34 11.84 -15.96
CA VAL A 448 -63.12 12.27 -17.13
C VAL A 448 -64.21 13.34 -16.77
N GLY A 449 -64.71 13.33 -15.54
CA GLY A 449 -65.70 14.26 -15.02
C GLY A 449 -65.06 15.43 -14.26
N GLY A 450 -64.23 16.23 -14.89
CA GLY A 450 -63.68 17.45 -14.31
C GLY A 450 -64.70 18.60 -14.49
N SER A 451 -65.42 18.90 -13.45
CA SER A 451 -66.03 20.24 -13.24
C SER A 451 -65.27 20.89 -12.11
#